data_14d58d8dcfd1aa5a7e407a4343b88474
#
_entry.id   14d58d8dcfd1aa5a7e407a4343b88474
#
_cell.length_a   1.000
_cell.length_b   1.000
_cell.length_c   1.000
_cell.angle_alpha   90.00
_cell.angle_beta   90.00
_cell.angle_gamma   90.00
#
_symmetry.space_group_name_H-M   'P 1'
#
loop_
_entity.id
_entity.type
_entity.pdbx_description
1 polymer ?
#
loop_
_entity_poly.entity_id
_entity_poly.type
_entity_poly.pdbx_seq_one_letter_code
_entity_poly.pdbx_strand_id
1 'polypeptide(L)'
;MKKSVFVTGATNGTGYAIASRFAKEGYDVFIGSRELERSQEAADKLAKEHGVFAKGYAYRADNLDEAGVKAIFDDIRKMGYLLDTLVLNAANLGIGQVSLDVDINDFMGVYNTNIGFNFLMAREAAKQMKEKHKGAIVFIGSNSALRVTENRCAYCSSKSAIIAMSKSFAVDWGKYGIRSNCVLPGMIKTVRWENNTNNAKYCLANYTPIEDIAEFEDVANAAWYMGSDQSRNTTGTELVVDGGMLAQLTPNIERELWK
;
A
#
# COMPACT_ATOMS: atom_id res chain seq x y z
N MET A 1 -18.03 0.90 18.95
CA MET A 1 -16.79 1.65 18.66
C MET A 1 -16.83 2.09 17.23
N LYS A 2 -16.35 3.28 16.92
CA LYS A 2 -16.19 3.78 15.57
C LYS A 2 -15.12 2.97 14.85
N LYS A 3 -15.30 2.67 13.56
CA LYS A 3 -14.30 1.92 12.79
C LYS A 3 -13.03 2.76 12.63
N SER A 4 -11.90 2.11 12.56
CA SER A 4 -10.60 2.76 12.46
C SER A 4 -9.68 2.12 11.43
N VAL A 5 -8.86 2.94 10.78
CA VAL A 5 -7.84 2.52 9.82
C VAL A 5 -6.49 3.15 10.14
N PHE A 6 -5.42 2.38 9.97
CA PHE A 6 -4.05 2.93 9.90
C PHE A 6 -3.52 2.79 8.47
N VAL A 7 -3.01 3.90 7.91
CA VAL A 7 -2.39 3.91 6.58
C VAL A 7 -0.95 4.36 6.67
N THR A 8 0.00 3.53 6.27
CA THR A 8 1.41 3.88 6.26
C THR A 8 1.78 4.69 5.00
N GLY A 9 2.68 5.67 5.13
CA GLY A 9 3.10 6.51 4.01
C GLY A 9 1.97 7.37 3.44
N ALA A 10 1.13 7.95 4.30
CA ALA A 10 -0.12 8.60 3.92
C ALA A 10 -0.11 10.13 4.00
N THR A 11 1.04 10.77 3.89
CA THR A 11 1.14 12.25 3.89
C THR A 11 0.78 12.88 2.55
N ASN A 12 0.83 12.13 1.46
CA ASN A 12 0.47 12.57 0.11
C ASN A 12 0.18 11.38 -0.82
N GLY A 13 -0.17 11.66 -2.08
CA GLY A 13 -0.32 10.68 -3.15
C GLY A 13 -1.27 9.55 -2.81
N THR A 14 -0.94 8.34 -3.23
CA THR A 14 -1.76 7.13 -3.05
C THR A 14 -2.14 6.88 -1.59
N GLY A 15 -1.18 7.03 -0.66
CA GLY A 15 -1.46 6.82 0.76
C GLY A 15 -2.48 7.81 1.32
N TYR A 16 -2.37 9.10 0.95
CA TYR A 16 -3.36 10.11 1.35
C TYR A 16 -4.74 9.84 0.74
N ALA A 17 -4.80 9.48 -0.54
CA ALA A 17 -6.06 9.14 -1.21
C ALA A 17 -6.74 7.92 -0.54
N ILE A 18 -5.96 6.90 -0.16
CA ILE A 18 -6.46 5.75 0.59
C ILE A 18 -7.03 6.21 1.95
N ALA A 19 -6.27 6.99 2.72
CA ALA A 19 -6.71 7.51 4.02
C ALA A 19 -8.00 8.35 3.89
N SER A 20 -8.06 9.24 2.89
CA SER A 20 -9.23 10.05 2.55
C SER A 20 -10.44 9.19 2.17
N ARG A 21 -10.24 8.12 1.40
CA ARG A 21 -11.31 7.20 1.02
C ARG A 21 -11.94 6.52 2.24
N PHE A 22 -11.14 6.06 3.21
CA PHE A 22 -11.64 5.51 4.46
C PHE A 22 -12.32 6.57 5.33
N ALA A 23 -11.74 7.78 5.43
CA ALA A 23 -12.34 8.89 6.16
C ALA A 23 -13.72 9.25 5.61
N LYS A 24 -13.89 9.31 4.28
CA LYS A 24 -15.18 9.55 3.60
C LYS A 24 -16.24 8.50 3.98
N GLU A 25 -15.83 7.28 4.31
CA GLU A 25 -16.71 6.21 4.79
C GLU A 25 -16.90 6.21 6.32
N GLY A 26 -16.46 7.27 6.99
CA GLY A 26 -16.67 7.50 8.43
C GLY A 26 -15.70 6.74 9.34
N TYR A 27 -14.58 6.23 8.83
CA TYR A 27 -13.51 5.67 9.66
C TYR A 27 -12.73 6.79 10.35
N ASP A 28 -12.36 6.57 11.61
CA ASP A 28 -11.31 7.35 12.23
C ASP A 28 -9.95 6.90 11.68
N VAL A 29 -9.05 7.86 11.42
CA VAL A 29 -7.87 7.62 10.59
C VAL A 29 -6.58 7.86 11.35
N PHE A 30 -5.72 6.87 11.36
CA PHE A 30 -4.34 6.96 11.81
C PHE A 30 -3.43 6.92 10.58
N ILE A 31 -2.51 7.86 10.50
CA ILE A 31 -1.54 7.88 9.40
C ILE A 31 -0.13 7.99 9.95
N GLY A 32 0.85 7.53 9.18
CA GLY A 32 2.21 7.64 9.61
C GLY A 32 3.19 7.82 8.46
N SER A 33 4.29 8.50 8.75
CA SER A 33 5.43 8.69 7.86
C SER A 33 6.74 8.77 8.66
N ARG A 34 7.84 9.16 8.01
CA ARG A 34 9.12 9.39 8.69
C ARG A 34 9.13 10.66 9.54
N GLU A 35 8.25 11.60 9.29
CA GLU A 35 8.20 12.93 9.89
C GLU A 35 6.85 13.13 10.56
N LEU A 36 6.88 13.35 11.90
CA LEU A 36 5.66 13.52 12.69
C LEU A 36 4.84 14.73 12.25
N GLU A 37 5.50 15.86 12.03
CA GLU A 37 4.86 17.11 11.63
C GLU A 37 4.02 16.93 10.36
N ARG A 38 4.61 16.38 9.29
CA ARG A 38 3.90 16.09 8.04
C ARG A 38 2.76 15.09 8.22
N SER A 39 2.95 14.10 9.08
CA SER A 39 1.87 13.14 9.38
C SER A 39 0.72 13.82 10.10
N GLN A 40 1.01 14.71 11.06
CA GLN A 40 -0.03 15.43 11.79
C GLN A 40 -0.75 16.45 10.90
N GLU A 41 -0.03 17.22 10.08
CA GLU A 41 -0.65 18.14 9.11
C GLU A 41 -1.61 17.42 8.15
N ALA A 42 -1.21 16.26 7.63
CA ALA A 42 -2.07 15.46 6.76
C ALA A 42 -3.28 14.87 7.53
N ALA A 43 -3.11 14.48 8.79
CA ALA A 43 -4.20 14.02 9.66
C ALA A 43 -5.20 15.16 9.94
N ASP A 44 -4.71 16.35 10.27
CA ASP A 44 -5.56 17.52 10.53
C ASP A 44 -6.38 17.91 9.29
N LYS A 45 -5.75 17.81 8.11
CA LYS A 45 -6.44 18.03 6.83
C LYS A 45 -7.56 17.01 6.62
N LEU A 46 -7.30 15.70 6.83
CA LEU A 46 -8.31 14.65 6.75
C LEU A 46 -9.47 14.87 7.73
N ALA A 47 -9.15 15.21 8.97
CA ALA A 47 -10.15 15.51 10.00
C ALA A 47 -11.06 16.68 9.58
N LYS A 48 -10.49 17.75 9.03
CA LYS A 48 -11.22 18.91 8.55
C LYS A 48 -12.09 18.61 7.33
N GLU A 49 -11.56 17.84 6.37
CA GLU A 49 -12.25 17.52 5.11
C GLU A 49 -13.43 16.56 5.32
N HIS A 50 -13.31 15.62 6.26
CA HIS A 50 -14.25 14.50 6.40
C HIS A 50 -15.02 14.46 7.73
N GLY A 51 -14.69 15.31 8.70
CA GLY A 51 -15.36 15.34 10.00
C GLY A 51 -15.10 14.09 10.86
N VAL A 52 -13.96 13.44 10.69
CA VAL A 52 -13.52 12.25 11.43
C VAL A 52 -12.40 12.60 12.41
N PHE A 53 -12.13 11.72 13.38
CA PHE A 53 -10.90 11.82 14.15
C PHE A 53 -9.73 11.35 13.29
N ALA A 54 -8.64 12.11 13.29
CA ALA A 54 -7.40 11.68 12.63
C ALA A 54 -6.18 12.04 13.46
N LYS A 55 -5.14 11.19 13.43
CA LYS A 55 -3.89 11.39 14.16
C LYS A 55 -2.69 10.92 13.37
N GLY A 56 -1.63 11.74 13.38
CA GLY A 56 -0.35 11.48 12.75
C GLY A 56 0.65 10.77 13.68
N TYR A 57 1.49 9.90 13.11
CA TYR A 57 2.59 9.22 13.79
C TYR A 57 3.88 9.32 12.98
N ALA A 58 5.02 9.25 13.67
CA ALA A 58 6.32 9.05 13.04
C ALA A 58 6.80 7.62 13.26
N TYR A 59 7.50 7.07 12.25
CA TYR A 59 8.18 5.77 12.35
C TYR A 59 9.44 5.73 11.49
N ARG A 60 10.32 4.81 11.80
CA ARG A 60 11.53 4.51 11.01
C ARG A 60 11.36 3.13 10.37
N ALA A 61 11.00 3.13 9.07
CA ALA A 61 10.77 1.89 8.33
C ALA A 61 12.07 1.17 7.91
N ASP A 62 13.16 1.92 7.82
CA ASP A 62 14.47 1.49 7.33
C ASP A 62 15.30 0.71 8.37
N ASN A 63 15.10 0.97 9.66
CA ASN A 63 15.89 0.40 10.75
C ASN A 63 15.15 -0.65 11.60
N LEU A 64 13.95 -1.06 11.19
CA LEU A 64 13.14 -2.09 11.85
C LEU A 64 12.90 -1.82 13.34
N ASP A 65 12.54 -0.59 13.69
CA ASP A 65 12.25 -0.17 15.06
C ASP A 65 11.00 -0.85 15.62
N GLU A 66 11.18 -2.05 16.15
CA GLU A 66 10.10 -2.85 16.74
C GLU A 66 9.46 -2.16 17.95
N ALA A 67 10.26 -1.50 18.78
CA ALA A 67 9.77 -0.80 19.97
C ALA A 67 8.92 0.42 19.58
N GLY A 68 9.35 1.20 18.58
CA GLY A 68 8.61 2.33 18.06
C GLY A 68 7.29 1.90 17.42
N VAL A 69 7.30 0.82 16.63
CA VAL A 69 6.07 0.26 16.06
C VAL A 69 5.11 -0.16 17.17
N LYS A 70 5.59 -0.91 18.17
CA LYS A 70 4.75 -1.31 19.31
C LYS A 70 4.16 -0.10 20.04
N ALA A 71 4.94 0.94 20.28
CA ALA A 71 4.49 2.15 20.98
C ALA A 71 3.33 2.85 20.24
N ILE A 72 3.33 2.85 18.90
CA ILE A 72 2.22 3.38 18.09
C ILE A 72 0.92 2.62 18.39
N PHE A 73 0.95 1.28 18.37
CA PHE A 73 -0.26 0.48 18.60
C PHE A 73 -0.70 0.53 20.07
N ASP A 74 0.24 0.65 21.03
CA ASP A 74 -0.09 0.86 22.43
C ASP A 74 -0.79 2.22 22.66
N ASP A 75 -0.38 3.27 21.93
CA ASP A 75 -1.01 4.59 21.99
C ASP A 75 -2.42 4.58 21.39
N ILE A 76 -2.60 3.92 20.22
CA ILE A 76 -3.92 3.71 19.61
C ILE A 76 -4.86 2.99 20.59
N ARG A 77 -4.37 1.96 21.28
CA ARG A 77 -5.13 1.24 22.31
C ARG A 77 -5.49 2.12 23.50
N LYS A 78 -4.56 2.95 24.00
CA LYS A 78 -4.82 3.89 25.10
C LYS A 78 -5.92 4.90 24.78
N MET A 79 -6.09 5.24 23.50
CA MET A 79 -7.20 6.08 23.04
C MET A 79 -8.53 5.32 22.89
N GLY A 80 -8.59 4.04 23.23
CA GLY A 80 -9.80 3.22 23.19
C GLY A 80 -10.07 2.54 21.86
N TYR A 81 -9.09 2.50 20.94
CA TYR A 81 -9.25 1.81 19.65
C TYR A 81 -8.63 0.41 19.67
N LEU A 82 -9.32 -0.51 18.99
CA LEU A 82 -8.73 -1.73 18.45
C LEU A 82 -8.84 -1.63 16.92
N LEU A 83 -7.73 -1.57 16.24
CA LEU A 83 -7.68 -1.26 14.82
C LEU A 83 -8.53 -2.22 13.97
N ASP A 84 -9.36 -1.68 13.05
CA ASP A 84 -10.17 -2.48 12.13
C ASP A 84 -9.43 -2.81 10.85
N THR A 85 -8.67 -1.86 10.33
CA THR A 85 -7.97 -2.01 9.05
C THR A 85 -6.55 -1.44 9.15
N LEU A 86 -5.59 -2.17 8.63
CA LEU A 86 -4.23 -1.69 8.39
C LEU A 86 -3.96 -1.70 6.88
N VAL A 87 -3.54 -0.54 6.33
CA VAL A 87 -3.09 -0.44 4.94
C VAL A 87 -1.59 -0.15 4.91
N LEU A 88 -0.83 -1.07 4.36
CA LEU A 88 0.61 -1.06 4.25
C LEU A 88 1.02 -0.50 2.88
N ASN A 89 1.08 0.84 2.80
CA ASN A 89 1.37 1.57 1.57
C ASN A 89 2.81 2.10 1.52
N ALA A 90 3.45 2.36 2.66
CA ALA A 90 4.83 2.84 2.69
C ALA A 90 5.78 1.88 1.95
N ALA A 91 6.63 2.41 1.09
CA ALA A 91 7.58 1.61 0.32
C ALA A 91 8.87 2.38 0.01
N ASN A 92 9.98 1.67 -0.01
CA ASN A 92 11.22 2.09 -0.66
C ASN A 92 11.18 1.58 -2.11
N LEU A 93 11.30 2.49 -3.05
CA LEU A 93 11.17 2.19 -4.48
C LEU A 93 12.45 1.59 -5.10
N GLY A 94 13.62 1.66 -4.45
CA GLY A 94 14.88 1.14 -4.98
C GLY A 94 15.22 1.70 -6.38
N ILE A 95 15.04 3.00 -6.59
CA ILE A 95 15.22 3.63 -7.90
C ILE A 95 16.72 3.71 -8.21
N GLY A 96 17.10 3.36 -9.47
CA GLY A 96 18.47 3.44 -9.94
C GLY A 96 19.40 2.32 -9.46
N GLN A 97 18.86 1.26 -8.85
CA GLN A 97 19.63 0.13 -8.36
C GLN A 97 19.88 -0.89 -9.48
N VAL A 98 20.97 -0.73 -10.21
CA VAL A 98 21.44 -1.71 -11.20
C VAL A 98 21.91 -2.97 -10.47
N SER A 99 21.38 -4.13 -10.84
CA SER A 99 21.56 -5.38 -10.06
C SER A 99 23.01 -5.89 -9.95
N LEU A 100 23.88 -5.52 -10.89
CA LEU A 100 25.30 -5.87 -10.84
C LEU A 100 26.11 -4.96 -9.92
N ASP A 101 25.63 -3.73 -9.66
CA ASP A 101 26.41 -2.69 -9.00
C ASP A 101 25.80 -2.23 -7.67
N VAL A 102 24.56 -2.66 -7.36
CA VAL A 102 23.87 -2.23 -6.14
C VAL A 102 24.60 -2.75 -4.88
N ASP A 103 24.87 -1.84 -3.94
CA ASP A 103 25.41 -2.21 -2.64
C ASP A 103 24.39 -3.05 -1.84
N ILE A 104 24.89 -3.99 -1.05
CA ILE A 104 24.01 -4.88 -0.25
C ILE A 104 23.17 -4.11 0.76
N ASN A 105 23.66 -3.01 1.33
CA ASN A 105 22.91 -2.22 2.28
C ASN A 105 21.75 -1.47 1.59
N ASP A 106 21.97 -0.98 0.37
CA ASP A 106 20.91 -0.36 -0.44
C ASP A 106 19.85 -1.40 -0.83
N PHE A 107 20.28 -2.60 -1.24
CA PHE A 107 19.37 -3.71 -1.50
C PHE A 107 18.55 -4.07 -0.25
N MET A 108 19.21 -4.25 0.89
CA MET A 108 18.56 -4.58 2.17
C MET A 108 17.70 -3.42 2.71
N GLY A 109 18.05 -2.17 2.42
CA GLY A 109 17.24 -1.00 2.77
C GLY A 109 15.83 -1.05 2.12
N VAL A 110 15.74 -1.61 0.88
CA VAL A 110 14.44 -1.88 0.24
C VAL A 110 13.68 -2.97 0.99
N TYR A 111 14.35 -4.07 1.36
CA TYR A 111 13.73 -5.19 2.09
C TYR A 111 13.32 -4.79 3.50
N ASN A 112 14.15 -4.04 4.21
CA ASN A 112 13.80 -3.54 5.56
C ASN A 112 12.50 -2.75 5.52
N THR A 113 12.37 -1.82 4.57
CA THR A 113 11.15 -1.01 4.44
C THR A 113 9.97 -1.83 3.93
N ASN A 114 10.14 -2.56 2.83
CA ASN A 114 9.01 -3.19 2.13
C ASN A 114 8.54 -4.49 2.80
N ILE A 115 9.42 -5.19 3.49
CA ILE A 115 9.13 -6.49 4.10
C ILE A 115 9.18 -6.41 5.63
N GLY A 116 10.33 -6.08 6.20
CA GLY A 116 10.52 -6.12 7.65
C GLY A 116 9.59 -5.16 8.40
N PHE A 117 9.54 -3.90 7.98
CA PHE A 117 8.63 -2.91 8.58
C PHE A 117 7.15 -3.29 8.41
N ASN A 118 6.75 -3.73 7.21
CA ASN A 118 5.39 -4.17 6.96
C ASN A 118 5.02 -5.38 7.81
N PHE A 119 5.95 -6.31 8.03
CA PHE A 119 5.74 -7.43 8.95
C PHE A 119 5.51 -6.94 10.39
N LEU A 120 6.34 -6.02 10.90
CA LEU A 120 6.19 -5.47 12.24
C LEU A 120 4.83 -4.78 12.42
N MET A 121 4.43 -3.93 11.49
CA MET A 121 3.13 -3.24 11.52
C MET A 121 1.97 -4.23 11.48
N ALA A 122 2.02 -5.21 10.58
CA ALA A 122 0.98 -6.23 10.43
C ALA A 122 0.84 -7.08 11.70
N ARG A 123 1.96 -7.49 12.31
CA ARG A 123 1.97 -8.28 13.53
C ARG A 123 1.32 -7.55 14.70
N GLU A 124 1.66 -6.28 14.92
CA GLU A 124 1.09 -5.49 16.02
C GLU A 124 -0.40 -5.19 15.79
N ALA A 125 -0.81 -4.88 14.55
CA ALA A 125 -2.21 -4.76 14.20
C ALA A 125 -2.99 -6.07 14.43
N ALA A 126 -2.43 -7.21 13.99
CA ALA A 126 -3.06 -8.51 14.13
C ALA A 126 -3.28 -8.91 15.61
N LYS A 127 -2.39 -8.50 16.55
CA LYS A 127 -2.61 -8.70 18.00
C LYS A 127 -3.91 -8.04 18.47
N GLN A 128 -4.17 -6.80 18.05
CA GLN A 128 -5.42 -6.08 18.38
C GLN A 128 -6.64 -6.69 17.66
N MET A 129 -6.50 -7.01 16.37
CA MET A 129 -7.57 -7.61 15.57
C MET A 129 -7.98 -8.98 16.10
N LYS A 130 -7.02 -9.78 16.59
CA LYS A 130 -7.28 -11.09 17.20
C LYS A 130 -8.20 -10.99 18.42
N GLU A 131 -8.04 -9.97 19.26
CA GLU A 131 -8.84 -9.77 20.48
C GLU A 131 -10.34 -9.59 20.16
N LYS A 132 -10.64 -8.89 19.05
CA LYS A 132 -12.03 -8.67 18.63
C LYS A 132 -12.52 -9.68 17.58
N HIS A 133 -11.69 -10.67 17.23
CA HIS A 133 -11.97 -11.66 16.16
C HIS A 133 -12.42 -11.03 14.83
N LYS A 134 -11.83 -9.90 14.47
CA LYS A 134 -12.14 -9.16 13.25
C LYS A 134 -11.00 -8.22 12.86
N GLY A 135 -10.62 -8.21 11.58
CA GLY A 135 -9.66 -7.25 11.04
C GLY A 135 -9.40 -7.44 9.55
N ALA A 136 -8.75 -6.43 8.97
CA ALA A 136 -8.29 -6.50 7.59
C ALA A 136 -6.90 -5.88 7.45
N ILE A 137 -6.01 -6.57 6.76
CA ILE A 137 -4.69 -6.10 6.37
C ILE A 137 -4.65 -6.00 4.85
N VAL A 138 -4.29 -4.83 4.33
CA VAL A 138 -4.20 -4.57 2.90
C VAL A 138 -2.78 -4.12 2.58
N PHE A 139 -2.10 -4.90 1.77
CA PHE A 139 -0.79 -4.53 1.24
C PHE A 139 -0.94 -3.77 -0.08
N ILE A 140 -0.22 -2.67 -0.23
CA ILE A 140 -0.06 -2.04 -1.53
C ILE A 140 1.20 -2.61 -2.19
N GLY A 141 0.97 -3.58 -3.05
CA GLY A 141 1.99 -4.25 -3.85
C GLY A 141 2.42 -3.44 -5.06
N SER A 142 2.54 -4.10 -6.18
CA SER A 142 2.76 -3.53 -7.52
C SER A 142 2.55 -4.63 -8.56
N ASN A 143 2.15 -4.29 -9.77
CA ASN A 143 2.18 -5.22 -10.90
C ASN A 143 3.63 -5.68 -11.23
N SER A 144 4.65 -4.91 -10.80
CA SER A 144 6.07 -5.31 -10.87
C SER A 144 6.41 -6.54 -10.01
N ALA A 145 5.51 -6.98 -9.13
CA ALA A 145 5.62 -8.26 -8.42
C ALA A 145 5.44 -9.47 -9.34
N LEU A 146 4.75 -9.31 -10.46
CA LEU A 146 4.39 -10.37 -11.40
C LEU A 146 5.16 -10.25 -12.74
N ARG A 147 5.50 -9.02 -13.16
CA ARG A 147 6.34 -8.75 -14.33
C ARG A 147 7.36 -7.68 -13.97
N VAL A 148 8.62 -8.08 -13.96
CA VAL A 148 9.72 -7.24 -13.46
C VAL A 148 10.04 -6.08 -14.40
N THR A 149 10.53 -5.00 -13.80
CA THR A 149 11.08 -3.84 -14.51
C THR A 149 12.60 -3.87 -14.38
N GLU A 150 13.29 -3.53 -15.44
CA GLU A 150 14.75 -3.44 -15.46
C GLU A 150 15.30 -2.51 -14.38
N ASN A 151 16.47 -2.85 -13.83
CA ASN A 151 17.17 -2.09 -12.77
C ASN A 151 16.32 -1.84 -11.49
N ARG A 152 15.47 -2.82 -11.15
CA ARG A 152 14.58 -2.77 -9.99
C ARG A 152 14.54 -4.09 -9.22
N CYS A 153 15.66 -4.84 -9.19
CA CYS A 153 15.71 -6.18 -8.61
C CYS A 153 15.21 -6.22 -7.16
N ALA A 154 15.75 -5.38 -6.28
CA ALA A 154 15.32 -5.32 -4.87
C ALA A 154 13.83 -4.97 -4.72
N TYR A 155 13.36 -4.00 -5.49
CA TYR A 155 11.95 -3.59 -5.47
C TYR A 155 11.03 -4.70 -5.96
N CYS A 156 11.26 -5.23 -7.16
CA CYS A 156 10.40 -6.25 -7.77
C CYS A 156 10.32 -7.50 -6.90
N SER A 157 11.48 -7.99 -6.42
CA SER A 157 11.53 -9.16 -5.54
C SER A 157 10.85 -8.90 -4.19
N SER A 158 11.01 -7.70 -3.60
CA SER A 158 10.27 -7.35 -2.37
C SER A 158 8.77 -7.28 -2.60
N LYS A 159 8.30 -6.77 -3.74
CA LYS A 159 6.87 -6.73 -4.06
C LYS A 159 6.28 -8.12 -4.32
N SER A 160 7.06 -9.04 -4.89
CA SER A 160 6.68 -10.47 -4.97
C SER A 160 6.61 -11.12 -3.59
N ALA A 161 7.55 -10.83 -2.71
CA ALA A 161 7.55 -11.33 -1.33
C ALA A 161 6.33 -10.81 -0.52
N ILE A 162 5.86 -9.58 -0.77
CA ILE A 162 4.62 -9.04 -0.16
C ILE A 162 3.40 -9.92 -0.49
N ILE A 163 3.28 -10.40 -1.73
CA ILE A 163 2.18 -11.29 -2.13
C ILE A 163 2.20 -12.57 -1.30
N ALA A 164 3.37 -13.21 -1.20
CA ALA A 164 3.53 -14.43 -0.42
C ALA A 164 3.25 -14.17 1.07
N MET A 165 3.74 -13.07 1.64
CA MET A 165 3.51 -12.68 3.03
C MET A 165 2.01 -12.44 3.30
N SER A 166 1.30 -11.77 2.39
CA SER A 166 -0.15 -11.54 2.50
C SER A 166 -0.91 -12.86 2.53
N LYS A 167 -0.57 -13.82 1.67
CA LYS A 167 -1.17 -15.17 1.66
C LYS A 167 -0.89 -15.94 2.95
N SER A 168 0.34 -15.88 3.44
CA SER A 168 0.70 -16.51 4.71
C SER A 168 -0.15 -15.96 5.86
N PHE A 169 -0.31 -14.63 5.94
CA PHE A 169 -1.15 -14.02 6.98
C PHE A 169 -2.64 -14.38 6.83
N ALA A 170 -3.15 -14.51 5.60
CA ALA A 170 -4.51 -14.95 5.36
C ALA A 170 -4.75 -16.36 5.92
N VAL A 171 -3.79 -17.27 5.77
CA VAL A 171 -3.85 -18.65 6.29
C VAL A 171 -3.66 -18.68 7.81
N ASP A 172 -2.61 -18.04 8.32
CA ASP A 172 -2.25 -18.11 9.73
C ASP A 172 -3.27 -17.43 10.65
N TRP A 173 -3.86 -16.31 10.20
CA TRP A 173 -4.69 -15.43 11.01
C TRP A 173 -6.19 -15.51 10.65
N GLY A 174 -6.56 -16.22 9.59
CA GLY A 174 -7.95 -16.40 9.18
C GLY A 174 -8.84 -16.97 10.29
N LYS A 175 -8.32 -17.90 11.10
CA LYS A 175 -9.00 -18.45 12.30
C LYS A 175 -9.35 -17.40 13.36
N TYR A 176 -8.73 -16.21 13.31
CA TYR A 176 -9.04 -15.09 14.19
C TYR A 176 -9.94 -14.04 13.51
N GLY A 177 -10.54 -14.36 12.36
CA GLY A 177 -11.36 -13.41 11.60
C GLY A 177 -10.57 -12.29 10.93
N ILE A 178 -9.25 -12.46 10.76
CA ILE A 178 -8.37 -11.47 10.12
C ILE A 178 -8.19 -11.84 8.66
N ARG A 179 -8.51 -10.91 7.77
CA ARG A 179 -8.28 -11.04 6.33
C ARG A 179 -6.98 -10.34 5.94
N SER A 180 -6.27 -10.86 4.95
CA SER A 180 -5.07 -10.25 4.40
C SER A 180 -5.09 -10.35 2.88
N ASN A 181 -4.97 -9.22 2.20
CA ASN A 181 -5.04 -9.14 0.74
C ASN A 181 -3.99 -8.15 0.20
N CYS A 182 -3.74 -8.21 -1.09
CA CYS A 182 -2.80 -7.34 -1.78
C CYS A 182 -3.49 -6.60 -2.92
N VAL A 183 -3.30 -5.28 -3.01
CA VAL A 183 -3.66 -4.49 -4.20
C VAL A 183 -2.39 -4.31 -5.02
N LEU A 184 -2.46 -4.59 -6.32
CA LEU A 184 -1.33 -4.50 -7.25
C LEU A 184 -1.55 -3.37 -8.26
N PRO A 185 -1.18 -2.13 -7.93
CA PRO A 185 -1.25 -1.04 -8.89
C PRO A 185 -0.25 -1.24 -10.03
N GLY A 186 -0.63 -0.77 -11.21
CA GLY A 186 0.26 -0.53 -12.32
C GLY A 186 0.89 0.87 -12.27
N MET A 187 0.89 1.54 -13.40
CA MET A 187 1.26 2.94 -13.48
C MET A 187 0.18 3.80 -12.82
N ILE A 188 0.61 4.73 -11.97
CA ILE A 188 -0.26 5.68 -11.29
C ILE A 188 0.16 7.09 -11.72
N LYS A 189 -0.80 7.96 -11.99
CA LYS A 189 -0.58 9.36 -12.38
C LYS A 189 0.01 10.14 -11.19
N THR A 190 1.31 10.29 -11.22
CA THR A 190 2.08 11.04 -10.22
C THR A 190 2.76 12.22 -10.90
N VAL A 191 3.21 13.21 -10.14
CA VAL A 191 3.99 14.37 -10.64
C VAL A 191 5.17 13.91 -11.53
N ARG A 192 5.75 12.73 -11.27
CA ARG A 192 6.80 12.15 -12.11
C ARG A 192 6.29 11.85 -13.54
N TRP A 193 5.05 11.41 -13.68
CA TRP A 193 4.42 11.13 -14.97
C TRP A 193 4.07 12.41 -15.72
N GLU A 194 3.60 13.43 -15.02
CA GLU A 194 3.29 14.74 -15.61
C GLU A 194 4.54 15.38 -16.22
N ASN A 195 5.70 15.19 -15.57
CA ASN A 195 6.97 15.71 -16.06
C ASN A 195 7.63 14.86 -17.18
N ASN A 196 7.10 13.65 -17.46
CA ASN A 196 7.65 12.73 -18.46
C ASN A 196 6.60 12.31 -19.49
N THR A 197 5.99 13.30 -20.13
CA THR A 197 4.83 13.15 -21.03
C THR A 197 5.07 12.21 -22.23
N ASN A 198 6.27 12.15 -22.78
CA ASN A 198 6.58 11.30 -23.93
C ASN A 198 6.58 9.80 -23.54
N ASN A 199 7.22 9.45 -22.42
CA ASN A 199 7.23 8.07 -21.94
C ASN A 199 5.84 7.65 -21.46
N ALA A 200 5.09 8.55 -20.83
CA ALA A 200 3.73 8.27 -20.40
C ALA A 200 2.82 7.93 -21.59
N LYS A 201 2.84 8.74 -22.64
CA LYS A 201 2.06 8.48 -23.88
C LYS A 201 2.46 7.17 -24.56
N TYR A 202 3.76 6.89 -24.64
CA TYR A 202 4.26 5.64 -25.22
C TYR A 202 3.78 4.43 -24.40
N CYS A 203 3.89 4.49 -23.06
CA CYS A 203 3.42 3.42 -22.20
C CYS A 203 1.90 3.21 -22.29
N LEU A 204 1.12 4.29 -22.30
CA LEU A 204 -0.33 4.21 -22.45
C LEU A 204 -0.73 3.52 -23.76
N ALA A 205 -0.16 3.95 -24.88
CA ALA A 205 -0.51 3.41 -26.18
C ALA A 205 -0.14 1.92 -26.35
N ASN A 206 0.95 1.48 -25.71
CA ASN A 206 1.53 0.16 -26.00
C ASN A 206 1.30 -0.88 -24.89
N TYR A 207 1.15 -0.46 -23.63
CA TYR A 207 1.15 -1.40 -22.50
C TYR A 207 -0.15 -1.44 -21.72
N THR A 208 -1.06 -0.48 -21.87
CA THR A 208 -2.33 -0.43 -21.15
C THR A 208 -3.52 -0.58 -22.09
N PRO A 209 -4.25 -1.71 -22.06
CA PRO A 209 -5.48 -1.88 -22.86
C PRO A 209 -6.53 -0.79 -22.63
N ILE A 210 -6.69 -0.33 -21.39
CA ILE A 210 -7.47 0.87 -21.07
C ILE A 210 -6.56 2.08 -21.29
N GLU A 211 -6.46 2.69 -22.39
CA GLU A 211 -5.56 3.77 -22.78
C GLU A 211 -5.49 4.97 -21.79
N ASP A 212 -5.49 4.66 -20.50
CA ASP A 212 -5.36 5.57 -19.37
C ASP A 212 -4.55 4.94 -18.24
N ILE A 213 -3.97 5.75 -17.36
CA ILE A 213 -3.26 5.30 -16.17
C ILE A 213 -4.11 5.55 -14.94
N ALA A 214 -3.96 4.68 -13.94
CA ALA A 214 -4.72 4.78 -12.70
C ALA A 214 -4.47 6.12 -12.00
N GLU A 215 -5.54 6.74 -11.53
CA GLU A 215 -5.47 7.83 -10.56
C GLU A 215 -5.25 7.26 -9.14
N PHE A 216 -4.91 8.11 -8.20
CA PHE A 216 -4.76 7.69 -6.80
C PHE A 216 -6.05 7.08 -6.24
N GLU A 217 -7.20 7.59 -6.68
CA GLU A 217 -8.54 7.18 -6.27
C GLU A 217 -8.87 5.74 -6.70
N ASP A 218 -8.35 5.26 -7.83
CA ASP A 218 -8.57 3.88 -8.29
C ASP A 218 -7.93 2.89 -7.33
N VAL A 219 -6.70 3.18 -6.89
CA VAL A 219 -6.01 2.38 -5.88
C VAL A 219 -6.67 2.51 -4.51
N ALA A 220 -7.15 3.71 -4.16
CA ALA A 220 -7.84 3.97 -2.90
C ALA A 220 -9.17 3.19 -2.81
N ASN A 221 -9.95 3.14 -3.88
CA ASN A 221 -11.19 2.36 -3.96
C ASN A 221 -10.92 0.86 -3.82
N ALA A 222 -9.88 0.34 -4.47
CA ALA A 222 -9.46 -1.06 -4.35
C ALA A 222 -9.03 -1.40 -2.91
N ALA A 223 -8.21 -0.53 -2.29
CA ALA A 223 -7.75 -0.69 -0.92
C ALA A 223 -8.93 -0.63 0.08
N TRP A 224 -9.86 0.29 -0.13
CA TRP A 224 -11.07 0.37 0.69
C TRP A 224 -11.95 -0.88 0.57
N TYR A 225 -12.18 -1.38 -0.65
CA TYR A 225 -12.91 -2.64 -0.84
C TYR A 225 -12.25 -3.77 -0.06
N MET A 226 -10.94 -3.99 -0.24
CA MET A 226 -10.20 -5.05 0.44
C MET A 226 -10.13 -4.87 1.96
N GLY A 227 -10.10 -3.63 2.45
CA GLY A 227 -10.01 -3.31 3.87
C GLY A 227 -11.36 -3.23 4.61
N SER A 228 -12.47 -3.12 3.89
CA SER A 228 -13.82 -2.95 4.46
C SER A 228 -14.60 -4.27 4.57
N ASP A 229 -15.78 -4.20 5.21
CA ASP A 229 -16.71 -5.35 5.29
C ASP A 229 -17.30 -5.76 3.93
N GLN A 230 -17.13 -4.95 2.87
CA GLN A 230 -17.54 -5.29 1.50
C GLN A 230 -16.83 -6.55 1.00
N SER A 231 -15.62 -6.80 1.46
CA SER A 231 -14.81 -7.97 1.11
C SER A 231 -14.77 -9.04 2.22
N ARG A 232 -15.85 -9.20 3.01
CA ARG A 232 -15.89 -10.05 4.21
C ARG A 232 -15.44 -11.50 3.99
N ASN A 233 -15.55 -12.02 2.79
CA ASN A 233 -15.16 -13.40 2.42
C ASN A 233 -14.02 -13.43 1.38
N THR A 234 -13.22 -12.33 1.29
CA THR A 234 -12.09 -12.21 0.39
C THR A 234 -10.81 -12.12 1.21
N THR A 235 -9.95 -13.13 1.14
CA THR A 235 -8.66 -13.19 1.82
C THR A 235 -7.65 -14.01 1.02
N GLY A 236 -6.36 -13.68 1.10
CA GLY A 236 -5.28 -14.36 0.39
C GLY A 236 -5.24 -14.08 -1.11
N THR A 237 -5.84 -13.00 -1.58
CA THR A 237 -5.94 -12.68 -3.01
C THR A 237 -5.22 -11.38 -3.39
N GLU A 238 -4.98 -11.24 -4.68
CA GLU A 238 -4.48 -10.03 -5.31
C GLU A 238 -5.60 -9.36 -6.12
N LEU A 239 -5.71 -8.02 -5.99
CA LEU A 239 -6.54 -7.19 -6.86
C LEU A 239 -5.63 -6.30 -7.71
N VAL A 240 -5.57 -6.59 -9.00
CA VAL A 240 -4.77 -5.84 -9.96
C VAL A 240 -5.52 -4.58 -10.39
N VAL A 241 -4.83 -3.42 -10.37
CA VAL A 241 -5.34 -2.11 -10.77
C VAL A 241 -4.30 -1.49 -11.71
N ASP A 242 -4.25 -1.95 -12.97
CA ASP A 242 -3.17 -1.62 -13.90
C ASP A 242 -3.62 -1.33 -15.34
N GLY A 243 -4.91 -1.11 -15.55
CA GLY A 243 -5.47 -0.84 -16.89
C GLY A 243 -5.37 -2.05 -17.84
N GLY A 244 -5.15 -3.26 -17.32
CA GLY A 244 -5.02 -4.49 -18.10
C GLY A 244 -3.60 -4.79 -18.57
N MET A 245 -2.60 -4.06 -18.08
CA MET A 245 -1.19 -4.24 -18.45
C MET A 245 -0.69 -5.67 -18.25
N LEU A 246 -1.03 -6.32 -17.13
CA LEU A 246 -0.64 -7.69 -16.85
C LEU A 246 -1.39 -8.74 -17.69
N ALA A 247 -2.59 -8.42 -18.16
CA ALA A 247 -3.39 -9.31 -18.99
C ALA A 247 -2.88 -9.35 -20.45
N GLN A 248 -2.15 -8.33 -20.86
CA GLN A 248 -1.62 -8.22 -22.21
C GLN A 248 -0.31 -9.04 -22.36
N LEU A 249 -0.31 -9.99 -23.28
CA LEU A 249 0.86 -10.84 -23.55
C LEU A 249 2.02 -10.08 -24.17
N THR A 250 1.70 -9.24 -25.18
CA THR A 250 2.69 -8.46 -25.93
C THR A 250 2.28 -6.99 -25.98
N PRO A 251 3.24 -6.05 -26.01
CA PRO A 251 2.94 -4.65 -26.23
C PRO A 251 2.18 -4.47 -27.56
N ASN A 252 1.24 -3.56 -27.59
CA ASN A 252 0.49 -3.26 -28.82
C ASN A 252 1.30 -2.27 -29.68
N ILE A 253 2.37 -2.76 -30.30
CA ILE A 253 3.31 -1.93 -31.08
C ILE A 253 2.71 -1.49 -32.42
N GLU A 254 1.61 -2.13 -32.88
CA GLU A 254 1.11 -2.00 -34.26
C GLU A 254 -0.39 -1.73 -34.33
N ARG A 255 -0.96 -0.97 -33.40
CA ARG A 255 -2.40 -0.60 -33.50
C ARG A 255 -2.76 0.10 -34.83
N GLU A 256 -1.79 0.76 -35.48
CA GLU A 256 -2.01 1.42 -36.77
C GLU A 256 -1.94 0.47 -37.99
N LEU A 257 -1.30 -0.69 -37.81
CA LEU A 257 -1.18 -1.67 -38.95
C LEU A 257 -2.42 -2.55 -39.11
N TRP A 258 -3.36 -2.53 -38.16
CA TRP A 258 -4.60 -3.33 -38.19
C TRP A 258 -5.86 -2.50 -38.49
N LYS A 259 -5.69 -1.20 -38.73
CA LYS A 259 -6.76 -0.30 -39.23
C LYS A 259 -6.70 -0.21 -40.73
#